data_f273d575a8a19121f105d4ea3eec3a2b
#
_entry.id   f273d575a8a19121f105d4ea3eec3a2b
#
_cell.length_a   1.000
_cell.length_b   1.000
_cell.length_c   1.000
_cell.angle_alpha   90.00
_cell.angle_beta   90.00
_cell.angle_gamma   90.00
#
_symmetry.space_group_name_H-M   'P 1'
#
loop_
_entity.id
_entity.type
_entity.pdbx_description
1 polymer ?
#
loop_
_entity_poly.entity_id
_entity_poly.type
_entity_poly.pdbx_seq_one_letter_code
_entity_poly.pdbx_strand_id
1 'polypeptide(L)'
;MKHNLKDTTFIIPIRIESDDRLRNVITVCCFLLENFDTKVIIKEVDDKSVFQKEPLPQISEYVEDAIENLTHIFEKSDPDDPVFYRMRYLNEMLHMCDTPVVANYDCDVLMPIQTYLEAQKHLTEGVFDVIYPYGLGPWQKKIYATDKMVSDFLSNDCEFSYLEKKYEVDNAESGHVQFFKRSSYIEGGMENENFRGSAPEDKERIHRFTTLGYNVGRIENWIYHLEHSRGNNSWPISYHGNPHMQDNIALWNFLASLNPDELRQYYKEQKYLKKYQ
;
A
#
# COMPACT_ATOMS: atom_id res chain seq x y z
N MET A 1 -9.50 10.65 -21.09
CA MET A 1 -9.04 9.29 -21.57
C MET A 1 -8.06 8.78 -20.52
N LYS A 2 -8.33 7.60 -19.97
CA LYS A 2 -7.48 7.00 -18.92
C LYS A 2 -6.12 6.58 -19.47
N HIS A 3 -5.10 6.71 -18.63
CA HIS A 3 -3.76 6.21 -18.93
C HIS A 3 -3.73 4.68 -18.81
N ASN A 4 -2.95 4.01 -19.66
CA ASN A 4 -2.85 2.55 -19.66
C ASN A 4 -2.00 2.04 -18.47
N LEU A 5 -2.66 1.46 -17.49
CA LEU A 5 -2.06 0.80 -16.33
C LEU A 5 -2.65 -0.61 -16.13
N LYS A 6 -3.08 -1.25 -17.24
CA LYS A 6 -3.78 -2.57 -17.26
C LYS A 6 -2.95 -3.70 -16.67
N ASP A 7 -1.63 -3.57 -16.73
CA ASP A 7 -0.72 -4.58 -16.21
C ASP A 7 -0.51 -4.46 -14.69
N THR A 8 -1.17 -3.49 -14.03
CA THR A 8 -1.04 -3.24 -12.59
C THR A 8 -2.35 -3.47 -11.86
N THR A 9 -2.30 -4.14 -10.71
CA THR A 9 -3.38 -4.21 -9.72
C THR A 9 -2.92 -3.56 -8.42
N PHE A 10 -3.72 -2.63 -7.90
CA PHE A 10 -3.51 -2.03 -6.58
C PHE A 10 -4.18 -2.89 -5.51
N ILE A 11 -3.44 -3.24 -4.45
CA ILE A 11 -3.96 -3.97 -3.28
C ILE A 11 -3.88 -3.08 -2.04
N ILE A 12 -5.04 -2.78 -1.46
CA ILE A 12 -5.19 -1.76 -0.41
C ILE A 12 -5.90 -2.37 0.79
N PRO A 13 -5.18 -2.76 1.85
CA PRO A 13 -5.80 -3.18 3.09
C PRO A 13 -6.23 -1.96 3.91
N ILE A 14 -7.48 -1.94 4.40
CA ILE A 14 -8.03 -0.79 5.11
C ILE A 14 -8.76 -1.18 6.40
N ARG A 15 -8.75 -0.22 7.35
CA ARG A 15 -9.70 -0.05 8.44
C ARG A 15 -10.08 1.43 8.48
N ILE A 16 -11.39 1.71 8.44
CA ILE A 16 -11.89 3.10 8.37
C ILE A 16 -12.25 3.55 9.79
N GLU A 17 -11.26 4.07 10.52
CA GLU A 17 -11.37 4.44 11.92
C GLU A 17 -11.72 5.93 12.14
N SER A 18 -11.77 6.73 11.07
CA SER A 18 -12.03 8.18 11.16
C SER A 18 -12.55 8.76 9.85
N ASP A 19 -13.17 9.95 9.92
CA ASP A 19 -13.63 10.71 8.76
C ASP A 19 -12.47 11.07 7.81
N ASP A 20 -11.29 11.33 8.35
CA ASP A 20 -10.09 11.57 7.53
C ASP A 20 -9.73 10.35 6.68
N ARG A 21 -9.75 9.14 7.27
CA ARG A 21 -9.47 7.90 6.53
C ARG A 21 -10.57 7.59 5.52
N LEU A 22 -11.83 7.87 5.87
CA LEU A 22 -12.95 7.77 4.95
C LEU A 22 -12.74 8.66 3.72
N ARG A 23 -12.46 9.94 3.94
CA ARG A 23 -12.16 10.91 2.88
C ARG A 23 -10.96 10.44 2.04
N ASN A 24 -9.87 10.02 2.67
CA ASN A 24 -8.63 9.66 1.99
C ASN A 24 -8.82 8.43 1.09
N VAL A 25 -9.49 7.37 1.55
CA VAL A 25 -9.73 6.17 0.71
C VAL A 25 -10.63 6.50 -0.49
N ILE A 26 -11.65 7.36 -0.32
CA ILE A 26 -12.48 7.84 -1.43
C ILE A 26 -11.60 8.58 -2.44
N THR A 27 -10.78 9.52 -1.96
CA THR A 27 -9.90 10.32 -2.81
C THR A 27 -8.94 9.47 -3.62
N VAL A 28 -8.29 8.51 -2.96
CA VAL A 28 -7.33 7.59 -3.61
C VAL A 28 -8.03 6.72 -4.65
N CYS A 29 -9.16 6.12 -4.32
CA CYS A 29 -9.90 5.28 -5.28
C CYS A 29 -10.40 6.09 -6.48
N CYS A 30 -10.97 7.29 -6.26
CA CYS A 30 -11.39 8.18 -7.34
C CYS A 30 -10.20 8.56 -8.23
N PHE A 31 -9.08 8.95 -7.64
CA PHE A 31 -7.87 9.30 -8.39
C PHE A 31 -7.37 8.13 -9.23
N LEU A 32 -7.23 6.94 -8.65
CA LEU A 32 -6.71 5.77 -9.36
C LEU A 32 -7.64 5.35 -10.50
N LEU A 33 -8.93 5.24 -10.24
CA LEU A 33 -9.89 4.73 -11.20
C LEU A 33 -10.27 5.76 -12.28
N GLU A 34 -10.22 7.06 -12.01
CA GLU A 34 -10.46 8.09 -13.01
C GLU A 34 -9.27 8.26 -13.97
N ASN A 35 -8.07 8.21 -13.45
CA ASN A 35 -6.87 8.49 -14.26
C ASN A 35 -6.30 7.27 -14.98
N PHE A 36 -6.55 6.05 -14.47
CA PHE A 36 -5.92 4.84 -14.99
C PHE A 36 -6.92 3.76 -15.39
N ASP A 37 -6.60 3.07 -16.48
CA ASP A 37 -7.20 1.79 -16.83
C ASP A 37 -6.46 0.70 -16.03
N THR A 38 -6.95 0.37 -14.85
CA THR A 38 -6.29 -0.47 -13.83
C THR A 38 -7.32 -1.23 -12.99
N LYS A 39 -6.86 -2.14 -12.13
CA LYS A 39 -7.66 -2.85 -11.14
C LYS A 39 -7.30 -2.40 -9.73
N VAL A 40 -8.29 -2.28 -8.85
CA VAL A 40 -8.13 -1.97 -7.43
C VAL A 40 -8.83 -3.05 -6.60
N ILE A 41 -8.12 -3.65 -5.65
CA ILE A 41 -8.67 -4.57 -4.66
C ILE A 41 -8.56 -3.92 -3.28
N ILE A 42 -9.71 -3.73 -2.64
CA ILE A 42 -9.82 -3.21 -1.27
C ILE A 42 -10.16 -4.36 -0.34
N LYS A 43 -9.34 -4.58 0.67
CA LYS A 43 -9.69 -5.47 1.78
C LYS A 43 -9.93 -4.66 3.04
N GLU A 44 -11.21 -4.55 3.41
CA GLU A 44 -11.65 -3.91 4.65
C GLU A 44 -11.74 -4.93 5.77
N VAL A 45 -11.12 -4.64 6.92
CA VAL A 45 -11.19 -5.49 8.11
C VAL A 45 -11.61 -4.64 9.30
N ASP A 46 -12.87 -4.79 9.68
CA ASP A 46 -13.50 -3.99 10.75
C ASP A 46 -14.65 -4.78 11.42
N ASP A 47 -15.29 -4.22 12.46
CA ASP A 47 -16.47 -4.80 13.11
C ASP A 47 -17.70 -4.81 12.18
N LYS A 48 -17.79 -3.85 11.27
CA LYS A 48 -18.84 -3.69 10.25
C LYS A 48 -18.26 -3.03 9.01
N SER A 49 -18.79 -3.36 7.83
CA SER A 49 -18.36 -2.71 6.60
C SER A 49 -18.84 -1.26 6.54
N VAL A 50 -17.89 -0.33 6.49
CA VAL A 50 -18.08 1.09 6.22
C VAL A 50 -17.93 1.35 4.73
N PHE A 51 -16.93 0.70 4.09
CA PHE A 51 -16.59 0.95 2.68
C PHE A 51 -17.75 0.73 1.73
N GLN A 52 -18.51 -0.34 1.92
CA GLN A 52 -19.67 -0.66 1.07
C GLN A 52 -20.79 0.38 1.18
N LYS A 53 -20.93 1.00 2.37
CA LYS A 53 -22.05 1.91 2.64
C LYS A 53 -21.78 3.36 2.26
N GLU A 54 -20.53 3.79 2.38
CA GLU A 54 -20.14 5.19 2.25
C GLU A 54 -19.15 5.45 1.12
N PRO A 55 -17.91 4.88 1.09
CA PRO A 55 -16.97 5.09 -0.01
C PRO A 55 -17.48 4.59 -1.36
N LEU A 56 -17.93 3.35 -1.44
CA LEU A 56 -18.29 2.73 -2.71
C LEU A 56 -19.37 3.49 -3.49
N PRO A 57 -20.48 3.96 -2.89
CA PRO A 57 -21.45 4.80 -3.61
C PRO A 57 -20.85 6.11 -4.13
N GLN A 58 -20.02 6.80 -3.32
CA GLN A 58 -19.39 8.06 -3.73
C GLN A 58 -18.38 7.87 -4.86
N ILE A 59 -17.57 6.80 -4.79
CA ILE A 59 -16.63 6.43 -5.86
C ILE A 59 -17.39 6.12 -7.16
N SER A 60 -18.51 5.37 -7.07
CA SER A 60 -19.34 5.01 -8.23
C SER A 60 -20.10 6.20 -8.84
N GLU A 61 -20.39 7.22 -8.05
CA GLU A 61 -20.95 8.47 -8.55
C GLU A 61 -19.89 9.30 -9.30
N TYR A 62 -18.65 9.25 -8.83
CA TYR A 62 -17.55 10.02 -9.42
C TYR A 62 -16.93 9.33 -10.65
N VAL A 63 -16.78 7.99 -10.63
CA VAL A 63 -16.15 7.20 -11.70
C VAL A 63 -17.18 6.23 -12.31
N GLU A 64 -17.49 6.39 -13.60
CA GLU A 64 -18.55 5.64 -14.30
C GLU A 64 -18.34 4.12 -14.30
N ASP A 65 -17.10 3.66 -14.48
CA ASP A 65 -16.72 2.23 -14.55
C ASP A 65 -16.09 1.71 -13.23
N ALA A 66 -16.31 2.40 -12.11
CA ALA A 66 -15.69 2.04 -10.83
C ALA A 66 -16.01 0.60 -10.40
N ILE A 67 -17.26 0.16 -10.55
CA ILE A 67 -17.72 -1.17 -10.11
C ILE A 67 -17.03 -2.31 -10.89
N GLU A 68 -16.67 -2.08 -12.14
CA GLU A 68 -16.01 -3.08 -12.99
C GLU A 68 -14.53 -3.28 -12.60
N ASN A 69 -13.90 -2.23 -12.08
CA ASN A 69 -12.46 -2.17 -11.82
C ASN A 69 -12.09 -2.19 -10.33
N LEU A 70 -13.09 -2.11 -9.43
CA LEU A 70 -12.91 -2.13 -8.00
C LEU A 70 -13.54 -3.36 -7.37
N THR A 71 -12.72 -4.19 -6.73
CA THR A 71 -13.16 -5.33 -5.93
C THR A 71 -13.08 -4.98 -4.46
N HIS A 72 -14.19 -5.09 -3.73
CA HIS A 72 -14.23 -4.91 -2.28
C HIS A 72 -14.46 -6.23 -1.57
N ILE A 73 -13.63 -6.51 -0.56
CA ILE A 73 -13.70 -7.69 0.30
C ILE A 73 -13.82 -7.20 1.74
N PHE A 74 -14.83 -7.68 2.43
CA PHE A 74 -15.01 -7.42 3.85
C PHE A 74 -14.70 -8.65 4.68
N GLU A 75 -13.89 -8.46 5.72
CA GLU A 75 -13.64 -9.46 6.77
C GLU A 75 -14.00 -8.83 8.11
N LYS A 76 -14.86 -9.52 8.88
CA LYS A 76 -15.20 -9.05 10.21
C LYS A 76 -14.00 -9.24 11.15
N SER A 77 -13.58 -8.16 11.81
CA SER A 77 -12.51 -8.19 12.80
C SER A 77 -12.91 -9.03 14.03
N ASP A 78 -11.91 -9.68 14.63
CA ASP A 78 -12.09 -10.34 15.93
C ASP A 78 -12.14 -9.26 17.03
N PRO A 79 -13.21 -9.16 17.82
CA PRO A 79 -13.29 -8.19 18.90
C PRO A 79 -12.26 -8.42 20.01
N ASP A 80 -11.77 -9.66 20.16
CA ASP A 80 -10.77 -10.02 21.16
C ASP A 80 -9.33 -9.84 20.66
N ASP A 81 -9.15 -9.56 19.35
CA ASP A 81 -7.86 -9.32 18.73
C ASP A 81 -7.91 -8.04 17.86
N PRO A 82 -7.57 -6.87 18.42
CA PRO A 82 -7.63 -5.60 17.72
C PRO A 82 -6.51 -5.39 16.70
N VAL A 83 -5.57 -6.33 16.59
CA VAL A 83 -4.41 -6.20 15.69
C VAL A 83 -4.84 -6.20 14.22
N PHE A 84 -4.27 -5.29 13.46
CA PHE A 84 -4.48 -5.23 12.01
C PHE A 84 -3.38 -6.02 11.29
N TYR A 85 -3.68 -7.22 10.84
CA TYR A 85 -2.73 -8.15 10.22
C TYR A 85 -2.43 -7.80 8.76
N ARG A 86 -1.87 -6.61 8.55
CA ARG A 86 -1.62 -6.03 7.22
C ARG A 86 -0.91 -6.99 6.26
N MET A 87 0.11 -7.72 6.74
CA MET A 87 0.90 -8.65 5.91
C MET A 87 0.03 -9.81 5.37
N ARG A 88 -0.83 -10.38 6.22
CA ARG A 88 -1.79 -11.41 5.80
C ARG A 88 -2.76 -10.87 4.76
N TYR A 89 -3.31 -9.69 4.98
CA TYR A 89 -4.30 -9.11 4.07
C TYR A 89 -3.70 -8.79 2.69
N LEU A 90 -2.46 -8.30 2.64
CA LEU A 90 -1.74 -8.09 1.39
C LEU A 90 -1.49 -9.40 0.65
N ASN A 91 -1.09 -10.47 1.33
CA ASN A 91 -0.89 -11.78 0.70
C ASN A 91 -2.18 -12.37 0.13
N GLU A 92 -3.29 -12.25 0.86
CA GLU A 92 -4.60 -12.71 0.40
C GLU A 92 -5.05 -11.96 -0.87
N MET A 93 -4.86 -10.65 -0.94
CA MET A 93 -5.14 -9.86 -2.14
C MET A 93 -4.15 -10.13 -3.28
N LEU A 94 -2.86 -10.30 -2.99
CA LEU A 94 -1.85 -10.68 -3.98
C LEU A 94 -2.23 -11.97 -4.70
N HIS A 95 -2.78 -12.93 -3.98
CA HIS A 95 -3.19 -14.21 -4.55
C HIS A 95 -4.38 -14.09 -5.50
N MET A 96 -5.17 -13.03 -5.38
CA MET A 96 -6.29 -12.72 -6.28
C MET A 96 -5.85 -11.95 -7.54
N CYS A 97 -4.63 -11.43 -7.57
CA CYS A 97 -4.13 -10.66 -8.70
C CYS A 97 -3.75 -11.57 -9.87
N ASP A 98 -4.15 -11.19 -11.07
CA ASP A 98 -3.78 -11.83 -12.33
C ASP A 98 -2.81 -11.00 -13.19
N THR A 99 -2.56 -9.75 -12.80
CA THR A 99 -1.68 -8.82 -13.51
C THR A 99 -0.20 -9.07 -13.21
N PRO A 100 0.71 -8.77 -14.16
CA PRO A 100 2.15 -8.96 -13.97
C PRO A 100 2.77 -8.02 -12.93
N VAL A 101 2.13 -6.90 -12.62
CA VAL A 101 2.55 -5.92 -11.61
C VAL A 101 1.51 -5.82 -10.52
N VAL A 102 1.95 -5.77 -9.27
CA VAL A 102 1.12 -5.54 -8.09
C VAL A 102 1.67 -4.37 -7.29
N ALA A 103 0.81 -3.45 -6.89
CA ALA A 103 1.17 -2.34 -6.03
C ALA A 103 0.58 -2.55 -4.63
N ASN A 104 1.46 -2.79 -3.63
CA ASN A 104 1.06 -2.60 -2.23
C ASN A 104 0.85 -1.12 -2.01
N TYR A 105 -0.32 -0.73 -1.55
CA TYR A 105 -0.71 0.66 -1.58
C TYR A 105 -1.44 1.07 -0.29
N ASP A 106 -1.06 2.20 0.29
CA ASP A 106 -1.78 2.79 1.41
C ASP A 106 -2.95 3.65 0.91
N CYS A 107 -4.05 3.65 1.66
CA CYS A 107 -5.30 4.32 1.26
C CYS A 107 -5.27 5.85 1.38
N ASP A 108 -4.11 6.44 1.64
CA ASP A 108 -3.91 7.86 1.95
C ASP A 108 -2.72 8.48 1.21
N VAL A 109 -2.24 7.84 0.14
CA VAL A 109 -1.12 8.34 -0.65
C VAL A 109 -1.48 8.55 -2.11
N LEU A 110 -0.88 9.58 -2.70
CA LEU A 110 -1.01 9.92 -4.12
C LEU A 110 0.37 10.28 -4.67
N MET A 111 0.55 10.10 -5.98
CA MET A 111 1.78 10.50 -6.69
C MET A 111 1.42 11.08 -8.06
N PRO A 112 2.31 11.85 -8.70
CA PRO A 112 2.11 12.29 -10.06
C PRO A 112 1.87 11.13 -11.03
N ILE A 113 0.96 11.29 -11.99
CA ILE A 113 0.53 10.24 -12.94
C ILE A 113 1.74 9.55 -13.60
N GLN A 114 2.72 10.33 -14.02
CA GLN A 114 3.92 9.80 -14.70
C GLN A 114 4.67 8.76 -13.85
N THR A 115 4.66 8.91 -12.54
CA THR A 115 5.34 7.98 -11.61
C THR A 115 4.75 6.57 -11.67
N TYR A 116 3.43 6.45 -11.77
CA TYR A 116 2.76 5.15 -11.90
C TYR A 116 3.10 4.47 -13.23
N LEU A 117 3.08 5.23 -14.31
CA LEU A 117 3.38 4.72 -15.65
C LEU A 117 4.84 4.27 -15.77
N GLU A 118 5.76 5.03 -15.20
CA GLU A 118 7.18 4.69 -15.15
C GLU A 118 7.44 3.44 -14.31
N ALA A 119 6.78 3.31 -13.14
CA ALA A 119 6.89 2.12 -12.30
C ALA A 119 6.42 0.87 -13.04
N GLN A 120 5.22 0.89 -13.66
CA GLN A 120 4.73 -0.24 -14.45
C GLN A 120 5.69 -0.58 -15.59
N LYS A 121 6.13 0.42 -16.35
CA LYS A 121 7.04 0.22 -17.47
C LYS A 121 8.32 -0.49 -17.06
N HIS A 122 9.01 0.00 -16.05
CA HIS A 122 10.27 -0.60 -15.58
C HIS A 122 10.13 -2.05 -15.09
N LEU A 123 9.00 -2.38 -14.43
CA LEU A 123 8.73 -3.73 -13.96
C LEU A 123 8.36 -4.69 -15.11
N THR A 124 7.57 -4.23 -16.08
CA THR A 124 7.19 -5.05 -17.24
C THR A 124 8.35 -5.25 -18.20
N GLU A 125 9.24 -4.27 -18.35
CA GLU A 125 10.49 -4.38 -19.11
C GLU A 125 11.58 -5.19 -18.39
N GLY A 126 11.37 -5.57 -17.11
CA GLY A 126 12.32 -6.36 -16.33
C GLY A 126 13.56 -5.60 -15.87
N VAL A 127 13.50 -4.26 -15.85
CA VAL A 127 14.59 -3.42 -15.33
C VAL A 127 14.71 -3.57 -13.81
N PHE A 128 13.58 -3.64 -13.13
CA PHE A 128 13.48 -3.84 -11.69
C PHE A 128 12.51 -4.98 -11.35
N ASP A 129 12.67 -5.54 -10.15
CA ASP A 129 11.75 -6.49 -9.53
C ASP A 129 10.83 -5.79 -8.52
N VAL A 130 11.35 -4.74 -7.86
CA VAL A 130 10.64 -3.91 -6.88
C VAL A 130 10.96 -2.45 -7.12
N ILE A 131 9.94 -1.60 -7.10
CA ILE A 131 10.09 -0.14 -7.22
C ILE A 131 9.41 0.55 -6.05
N TYR A 132 10.16 1.43 -5.36
CA TYR A 132 9.63 2.47 -4.52
C TYR A 132 9.39 3.71 -5.38
N PRO A 133 8.14 4.07 -5.69
CA PRO A 133 7.84 5.10 -6.70
C PRO A 133 7.95 6.53 -6.14
N TYR A 134 8.88 6.75 -5.24
CA TYR A 134 9.19 8.04 -4.63
C TYR A 134 10.65 8.10 -4.18
N GLY A 135 11.20 9.32 -4.05
CA GLY A 135 12.57 9.54 -3.62
C GLY A 135 12.80 9.19 -2.16
N LEU A 136 14.06 8.94 -1.78
CA LEU A 136 14.49 8.73 -0.41
C LEU A 136 14.84 10.06 0.25
N GLY A 137 14.45 10.26 1.51
CA GLY A 137 14.68 11.52 2.23
C GLY A 137 13.54 12.51 1.99
N PRO A 138 13.78 13.82 1.76
CA PRO A 138 12.75 14.86 1.78
C PRO A 138 11.84 14.85 0.52
N TRP A 139 11.26 13.70 0.23
CA TRP A 139 10.40 13.49 -0.93
C TRP A 139 8.94 13.22 -0.56
N GLN A 140 8.56 13.42 0.70
CA GLN A 140 7.18 13.31 1.16
C GLN A 140 6.58 14.69 1.42
N LYS A 141 5.38 14.94 0.88
CA LYS A 141 4.51 16.04 1.29
C LYS A 141 3.40 15.51 2.17
N LYS A 142 3.42 15.88 3.44
CA LYS A 142 2.30 15.67 4.37
C LYS A 142 1.23 16.70 4.10
N ILE A 143 0.10 16.27 3.56
CA ILE A 143 -1.00 17.13 3.15
C ILE A 143 -2.04 17.17 4.27
N TYR A 144 -2.26 18.33 4.84
CA TYR A 144 -3.35 18.57 5.82
C TYR A 144 -4.65 18.87 5.05
N ALA A 145 -5.16 17.82 4.39
CA ALA A 145 -6.29 17.93 3.49
C ALA A 145 -7.58 18.33 4.22
N THR A 146 -8.36 19.19 3.57
CA THR A 146 -9.74 19.46 3.91
C THR A 146 -10.67 18.92 2.82
N ASP A 147 -11.95 18.72 3.12
CA ASP A 147 -12.92 18.24 2.12
C ASP A 147 -12.97 19.16 0.90
N LYS A 148 -12.85 20.49 1.12
CA LYS A 148 -12.77 21.43 0.01
C LYS A 148 -11.52 21.26 -0.85
N MET A 149 -10.37 21.03 -0.27
CA MET A 149 -9.12 20.80 -1.03
C MET A 149 -9.23 19.53 -1.88
N VAL A 150 -9.79 18.47 -1.32
CA VAL A 150 -10.00 17.20 -2.02
C VAL A 150 -11.04 17.35 -3.12
N SER A 151 -12.18 18.01 -2.85
CA SER A 151 -13.19 18.30 -3.86
C SER A 151 -12.62 19.16 -5.01
N ASP A 152 -11.85 20.20 -4.69
CA ASP A 152 -11.21 21.04 -5.71
C ASP A 152 -10.19 20.19 -6.54
N PHE A 153 -9.42 19.31 -5.90
CA PHE A 153 -8.46 18.42 -6.56
C PHE A 153 -9.16 17.48 -7.55
N LEU A 154 -10.16 16.75 -7.10
CA LEU A 154 -10.90 15.81 -7.93
C LEU A 154 -11.66 16.49 -9.07
N SER A 155 -12.21 17.70 -8.84
CA SER A 155 -12.98 18.43 -9.84
C SER A 155 -12.14 19.20 -10.88
N ASN A 156 -10.82 19.25 -10.71
CA ASN A 156 -9.90 19.97 -11.60
C ASN A 156 -8.77 19.05 -12.08
N ASP A 157 -9.15 17.99 -12.79
CA ASP A 157 -8.22 17.04 -13.43
C ASP A 157 -7.13 16.48 -12.52
N CYS A 158 -7.43 16.36 -11.22
CA CYS A 158 -6.52 15.90 -10.19
C CYS A 158 -5.19 16.67 -10.13
N GLU A 159 -5.23 17.99 -10.33
CA GLU A 159 -4.05 18.85 -10.22
C GLU A 159 -3.56 18.95 -8.76
N PHE A 160 -2.34 18.52 -8.50
CA PHE A 160 -1.73 18.49 -7.15
C PHE A 160 -1.60 19.87 -6.49
N SER A 161 -1.59 20.95 -7.26
CA SER A 161 -1.60 22.33 -6.72
C SER A 161 -2.78 22.61 -5.78
N TYR A 162 -3.90 21.92 -5.93
CA TYR A 162 -5.05 22.04 -5.04
C TYR A 162 -4.79 21.37 -3.66
N LEU A 163 -3.96 20.34 -3.62
CA LEU A 163 -3.54 19.69 -2.37
C LEU A 163 -2.38 20.44 -1.69
N GLU A 164 -1.57 21.16 -2.44
CA GLU A 164 -0.40 21.88 -1.94
C GLU A 164 -0.71 23.20 -1.22
N LYS A 165 -1.99 23.48 -0.92
CA LYS A 165 -2.40 24.68 -0.16
C LYS A 165 -1.94 24.64 1.30
N LYS A 166 -1.78 23.44 1.87
CA LYS A 166 -1.33 23.25 3.25
C LYS A 166 -0.60 21.91 3.37
N TYR A 167 0.72 21.97 3.40
CA TYR A 167 1.56 20.77 3.55
C TYR A 167 2.84 21.06 4.31
N GLU A 168 3.49 20.01 4.76
CA GLU A 168 4.85 20.00 5.29
C GLU A 168 5.69 18.99 4.52
N VAL A 169 6.99 19.28 4.36
CA VAL A 169 7.94 18.33 3.77
C VAL A 169 8.47 17.43 4.88
N ASP A 170 8.44 16.12 4.64
CA ASP A 170 8.96 15.11 5.54
C ASP A 170 9.81 14.09 4.80
N ASN A 171 10.48 13.22 5.53
CA ASN A 171 11.29 12.16 4.95
C ASN A 171 10.42 10.96 4.55
N ALA A 172 10.60 10.52 3.31
CA ALA A 172 10.10 9.24 2.82
C ALA A 172 11.20 8.17 2.94
N GLU A 173 10.86 7.00 3.47
CA GLU A 173 11.79 5.87 3.62
C GLU A 173 11.35 4.67 2.78
N SER A 174 10.67 3.69 3.39
CA SER A 174 10.29 2.42 2.76
C SER A 174 8.83 2.01 2.93
N GLY A 175 8.03 2.84 3.62
CA GLY A 175 6.58 2.63 3.78
C GLY A 175 5.75 3.08 2.58
N HIS A 176 4.47 3.35 2.79
CA HIS A 176 3.49 3.92 1.87
C HIS A 176 3.12 3.04 0.68
N VAL A 177 3.96 2.96 -0.35
CA VAL A 177 3.66 2.24 -1.58
C VAL A 177 4.90 1.56 -2.17
N GLN A 178 4.71 0.33 -2.68
CA GLN A 178 5.73 -0.41 -3.41
C GLN A 178 5.07 -1.11 -4.59
N PHE A 179 5.69 -1.01 -5.76
CA PHE A 179 5.31 -1.77 -6.94
C PHE A 179 6.23 -2.98 -7.08
N PHE A 180 5.64 -4.13 -7.37
CA PHE A 180 6.35 -5.39 -7.53
C PHE A 180 6.07 -6.01 -8.89
N LYS A 181 7.09 -6.59 -9.51
CA LYS A 181 6.87 -7.66 -10.47
C LYS A 181 6.27 -8.83 -9.70
N ARG A 182 5.03 -9.22 -10.05
CA ARG A 182 4.25 -10.20 -9.29
C ARG A 182 4.98 -11.53 -9.08
N SER A 183 5.69 -12.04 -10.11
CA SER A 183 6.47 -13.28 -9.98
C SER A 183 7.59 -13.14 -8.94
N SER A 184 8.36 -12.05 -9.01
CA SER A 184 9.44 -11.79 -8.06
C SER A 184 8.92 -11.58 -6.63
N TYR A 185 7.73 -10.97 -6.48
CA TYR A 185 7.09 -10.81 -5.17
C TYR A 185 6.75 -12.16 -4.54
N ILE A 186 6.15 -13.08 -5.32
CA ILE A 186 5.81 -14.44 -4.86
C ILE A 186 7.07 -15.24 -4.56
N GLU A 187 8.03 -15.25 -5.46
CA GLU A 187 9.30 -15.98 -5.31
C GLU A 187 10.14 -15.47 -4.14
N GLY A 188 10.11 -14.15 -3.88
CA GLY A 188 10.77 -13.51 -2.75
C GLY A 188 10.09 -13.72 -1.40
N GLY A 189 9.00 -14.52 -1.35
CA GLY A 189 8.33 -14.92 -0.11
C GLY A 189 7.14 -14.04 0.29
N MET A 190 6.61 -13.21 -0.61
CA MET A 190 5.44 -12.35 -0.39
C MET A 190 5.64 -11.41 0.83
N GLU A 191 4.58 -11.06 1.54
CA GLU A 191 4.71 -10.40 2.85
C GLU A 191 4.98 -11.41 3.95
N ASN A 192 5.84 -11.05 4.91
CA ASN A 192 6.13 -11.94 6.03
C ASN A 192 5.04 -11.84 7.11
N GLU A 193 4.12 -12.81 7.12
CA GLU A 193 2.98 -12.85 8.06
C GLU A 193 3.38 -13.06 9.53
N ASN A 194 4.67 -13.33 9.81
CA ASN A 194 5.16 -13.38 11.19
C ASN A 194 5.32 -11.98 11.80
N PHE A 195 5.35 -10.91 10.98
CA PHE A 195 5.16 -9.55 11.47
C PHE A 195 3.67 -9.31 11.72
N ARG A 196 3.30 -9.11 12.98
CA ARG A 196 1.93 -8.92 13.42
C ARG A 196 1.67 -7.46 13.75
N GLY A 197 0.70 -6.85 13.09
CA GLY A 197 0.45 -5.42 13.14
C GLY A 197 1.43 -4.64 12.25
N SER A 198 1.88 -3.48 12.70
CA SER A 198 2.80 -2.61 11.95
C SER A 198 4.19 -2.55 12.59
N ALA A 199 5.19 -2.26 11.74
CA ALA A 199 6.61 -2.05 12.02
C ALA A 199 7.35 -3.25 12.66
N PRO A 200 8.59 -3.52 12.22
CA PRO A 200 9.34 -2.85 11.16
C PRO A 200 9.33 -3.62 9.80
N GLU A 201 8.20 -4.13 9.38
CA GLU A 201 8.03 -4.96 8.17
C GLU A 201 8.51 -4.26 6.89
N ASP A 202 8.38 -2.93 6.80
CA ASP A 202 8.85 -2.16 5.65
C ASP A 202 10.38 -2.20 5.50
N LYS A 203 11.10 -2.17 6.62
CA LYS A 203 12.57 -2.31 6.63
C LYS A 203 13.00 -3.73 6.26
N GLU A 204 12.24 -4.71 6.73
CA GLU A 204 12.47 -6.11 6.37
C GLU A 204 12.28 -6.33 4.88
N ARG A 205 11.23 -5.79 4.30
CA ARG A 205 10.89 -5.96 2.88
C ARG A 205 12.03 -5.47 1.97
N ILE A 206 12.48 -4.24 2.13
CA ILE A 206 13.58 -3.71 1.30
C ILE A 206 14.88 -4.48 1.54
N HIS A 207 15.20 -4.81 2.79
CA HIS A 207 16.38 -5.59 3.14
C HIS A 207 16.34 -6.97 2.48
N ARG A 208 15.24 -7.69 2.61
CA ARG A 208 15.07 -9.04 2.05
C ARG A 208 15.24 -9.06 0.55
N PHE A 209 14.49 -8.25 -0.19
CA PHE A 209 14.57 -8.26 -1.65
C PHE A 209 15.99 -7.90 -2.13
N THR A 210 16.63 -6.92 -1.50
CA THR A 210 18.01 -6.55 -1.82
C THR A 210 18.98 -7.69 -1.51
N THR A 211 18.89 -8.31 -0.33
CA THR A 211 19.78 -9.39 0.12
C THR A 211 19.61 -10.66 -0.74
N LEU A 212 18.40 -10.97 -1.18
CA LEU A 212 18.12 -12.10 -2.07
C LEU A 212 18.57 -11.86 -3.52
N GLY A 213 19.02 -10.66 -3.86
CA GLY A 213 19.57 -10.31 -5.17
C GLY A 213 18.55 -9.83 -6.19
N TYR A 214 17.34 -9.43 -5.76
CA TYR A 214 16.38 -8.78 -6.62
C TYR A 214 16.79 -7.34 -6.94
N ASN A 215 16.45 -6.88 -8.13
CA ASN A 215 16.69 -5.48 -8.54
C ASN A 215 15.66 -4.57 -7.89
N VAL A 216 16.07 -3.86 -6.83
CA VAL A 216 15.23 -2.88 -6.12
C VAL A 216 15.58 -1.47 -6.57
N GLY A 217 14.60 -0.74 -7.12
CA GLY A 217 14.78 0.62 -7.62
C GLY A 217 13.92 1.66 -6.91
N ARG A 218 14.19 2.94 -7.26
CA ARG A 218 13.38 4.10 -6.84
C ARG A 218 13.16 5.03 -8.03
N ILE A 219 12.03 5.75 -7.98
CA ILE A 219 11.74 6.87 -8.87
C ILE A 219 11.85 8.14 -8.03
N GLU A 220 12.73 9.06 -8.41
CA GLU A 220 12.92 10.33 -7.68
C GLU A 220 11.77 11.30 -7.98
N ASN A 221 10.64 11.10 -7.30
CA ASN A 221 9.48 11.97 -7.38
C ASN A 221 8.80 12.09 -6.00
N TRP A 222 7.88 13.05 -5.88
CA TRP A 222 7.14 13.31 -4.67
C TRP A 222 6.10 12.24 -4.38
N ILE A 223 5.95 11.89 -3.09
CA ILE A 223 4.76 11.23 -2.57
C ILE A 223 3.96 12.23 -1.73
N TYR A 224 2.66 12.27 -1.94
CA TYR A 224 1.69 13.09 -1.23
C TYR A 224 0.93 12.21 -0.25
N HIS A 225 1.17 12.40 1.03
CA HIS A 225 0.49 11.68 2.10
C HIS A 225 -0.63 12.55 2.66
N LEU A 226 -1.87 12.11 2.47
CA LEU A 226 -3.04 12.78 3.03
C LEU A 226 -3.11 12.47 4.53
N GLU A 227 -2.73 13.43 5.37
CA GLU A 227 -2.69 13.25 6.81
C GLU A 227 -4.05 12.90 7.39
N HIS A 228 -4.04 12.08 8.42
CA HIS A 228 -5.22 11.58 9.11
C HIS A 228 -4.94 11.39 10.60
N SER A 229 -6.01 11.27 11.39
CA SER A 229 -5.94 10.91 12.81
C SER A 229 -5.23 9.57 12.98
N ARG A 230 -4.33 9.47 13.94
CA ARG A 230 -3.57 8.24 14.19
C ARG A 230 -4.31 7.35 15.19
N GLY A 231 -4.66 6.15 14.76
CA GLY A 231 -5.21 5.09 15.61
C GLY A 231 -4.12 4.18 16.16
N ASN A 232 -4.52 3.17 16.95
CA ASN A 232 -3.60 2.22 17.60
C ASN A 232 -2.73 1.42 16.62
N ASN A 233 -3.19 1.24 15.39
CA ASN A 233 -2.48 0.53 14.32
C ASN A 233 -1.59 1.44 13.46
N SER A 234 -1.49 2.74 13.78
CA SER A 234 -0.72 3.73 13.01
C SER A 234 0.54 4.16 13.76
N TRP A 235 1.65 4.28 13.03
CA TRP A 235 2.88 4.87 13.58
C TRP A 235 2.66 6.35 13.91
N PRO A 236 3.20 6.91 15.03
CA PRO A 236 4.04 6.23 16.05
C PRO A 236 3.26 5.55 17.17
N ILE A 237 1.94 5.66 17.23
CA ILE A 237 1.12 5.10 18.33
C ILE A 237 1.27 3.57 18.41
N SER A 238 1.33 2.90 17.25
CA SER A 238 1.53 1.46 17.16
C SER A 238 2.81 0.94 17.83
N TYR A 239 3.84 1.79 17.99
CA TYR A 239 5.05 1.39 18.71
C TYR A 239 4.79 0.98 20.16
N HIS A 240 3.82 1.62 20.81
CA HIS A 240 3.41 1.29 22.18
C HIS A 240 2.10 0.50 22.24
N GLY A 241 1.27 0.61 21.20
CA GLY A 241 -0.06 -0.02 21.15
C GLY A 241 -0.09 -1.40 20.53
N ASN A 242 0.91 -1.78 19.71
CA ASN A 242 0.99 -3.12 19.15
C ASN A 242 1.56 -4.11 20.18
N PRO A 243 0.78 -5.09 20.65
CA PRO A 243 1.25 -6.07 21.64
C PRO A 243 2.38 -6.97 21.12
N HIS A 244 2.57 -7.03 19.80
CA HIS A 244 3.60 -7.83 19.13
C HIS A 244 4.85 -7.04 18.75
N MET A 245 4.97 -5.77 19.14
CA MET A 245 6.08 -4.91 18.69
C MET A 245 7.46 -5.48 19.08
N GLN A 246 7.61 -6.02 20.30
CA GLN A 246 8.90 -6.59 20.73
C GLN A 246 9.25 -7.87 19.94
N ASP A 247 8.26 -8.71 19.64
CA ASP A 247 8.44 -9.90 18.81
C ASP A 247 8.83 -9.49 17.37
N ASN A 248 8.18 -8.47 16.83
CA ASN A 248 8.49 -7.93 15.50
C ASN A 248 9.92 -7.37 15.44
N ILE A 249 10.36 -6.62 16.45
CA ILE A 249 11.72 -6.11 16.53
C ILE A 249 12.74 -7.26 16.64
N ALA A 250 12.47 -8.26 17.45
CA ALA A 250 13.33 -9.44 17.58
C ALA A 250 13.43 -10.21 16.25
N LEU A 251 12.30 -10.40 15.58
CA LEU A 251 12.24 -11.02 14.26
C LEU A 251 13.03 -10.23 13.22
N TRP A 252 12.87 -8.91 13.18
CA TRP A 252 13.65 -8.06 12.28
C TRP A 252 15.14 -8.19 12.51
N ASN A 253 15.59 -8.10 13.77
CA ASN A 253 17.01 -8.23 14.11
C ASN A 253 17.59 -9.59 13.72
N PHE A 254 16.81 -10.65 13.89
CA PHE A 254 17.16 -11.99 13.44
C PHE A 254 17.30 -12.04 11.92
N LEU A 255 16.29 -11.59 11.16
CA LEU A 255 16.32 -11.64 9.70
C LEU A 255 17.44 -10.77 9.10
N ALA A 256 17.68 -9.61 9.69
CA ALA A 256 18.76 -8.71 9.27
C ALA A 256 20.17 -9.28 9.51
N SER A 257 20.31 -10.30 10.38
CA SER A 257 21.59 -10.97 10.64
C SER A 257 21.88 -12.15 9.71
N LEU A 258 20.89 -12.62 8.95
CA LEU A 258 21.03 -13.77 8.06
C LEU A 258 21.79 -13.41 6.78
N ASN A 259 22.65 -14.32 6.33
CA ASN A 259 23.23 -14.24 5.00
C ASN A 259 22.18 -14.61 3.91
N PRO A 260 22.45 -14.38 2.61
CA PRO A 260 21.48 -14.63 1.55
C PRO A 260 20.94 -16.07 1.49
N ASP A 261 21.76 -17.08 1.76
CA ASP A 261 21.33 -18.48 1.71
C ASP A 261 20.47 -18.85 2.91
N GLU A 262 20.84 -18.40 4.10
CA GLU A 262 20.06 -18.56 5.32
C GLU A 262 18.70 -17.85 5.20
N LEU A 263 18.69 -16.63 4.66
CA LEU A 263 17.45 -15.87 4.43
C LEU A 263 16.54 -16.58 3.42
N ARG A 264 17.11 -17.11 2.33
CA ARG A 264 16.38 -17.91 1.34
C ARG A 264 15.78 -19.17 1.96
N GLN A 265 16.54 -19.85 2.82
CA GLN A 265 16.05 -21.04 3.52
C GLN A 265 14.94 -20.70 4.50
N TYR A 266 15.09 -19.60 5.27
CA TYR A 266 14.04 -19.11 6.17
C TYR A 266 12.71 -18.95 5.44
N TYR A 267 12.69 -18.26 4.28
CA TYR A 267 11.45 -18.04 3.52
C TYR A 267 10.87 -19.32 2.94
N LYS A 268 11.67 -20.27 2.47
CA LYS A 268 11.19 -21.58 2.00
C LYS A 268 10.45 -22.38 3.06
N GLU A 269 10.77 -22.20 4.33
CA GLU A 269 10.20 -22.95 5.46
C GLU A 269 8.93 -22.31 6.04
N GLN A 270 8.54 -21.12 5.55
CA GLN A 270 7.41 -20.40 6.11
C GLN A 270 6.08 -21.10 5.86
N LYS A 271 5.34 -21.36 6.96
CA LYS A 271 4.08 -22.08 6.89
C LYS A 271 2.99 -21.32 6.16
N TYR A 272 3.00 -19.97 6.25
CA TYR A 272 1.99 -19.14 5.61
C TYR A 272 2.06 -19.24 4.07
N LEU A 273 3.24 -19.48 3.49
CA LEU A 273 3.37 -19.65 2.04
C LEU A 273 2.59 -20.85 1.51
N LYS A 274 2.40 -21.90 2.33
CA LYS A 274 1.65 -23.10 1.96
C LYS A 274 0.15 -22.85 1.79
N LYS A 275 -0.38 -21.75 2.33
CA LYS A 275 -1.78 -21.37 2.15
C LYS A 275 -2.07 -20.90 0.73
N TYR A 276 -1.04 -20.48 0.00
CA TYR A 276 -1.13 -19.81 -1.29
C TYR A 276 -0.55 -20.66 -2.45
N GLN A 277 -0.14 -21.90 -2.16
CA GLN A 277 0.28 -22.91 -3.13
C GLN A 277 -0.89 -23.80 -3.51
#